data_426ee0c91eb86d6947bedd265c66ce58
#
_entry.id   426ee0c91eb86d6947bedd265c66ce58
#
_cell.length_a   1.000
_cell.length_b   1.000
_cell.length_c   1.000
_cell.angle_alpha   90.00
_cell.angle_beta   90.00
_cell.angle_gamma   90.00
#
_symmetry.space_group_name_H-M   'P 1'
#
loop_
_entity.id
_entity.type
_entity.pdbx_description
1 polymer ?
#
loop_
_entity_poly.entity_id
_entity_poly.type
_entity_poly.pdbx_seq_one_letter_code
_entity_poly.pdbx_strand_id
1 'polypeptide(L)'
;MPLAAYGVTHQGRRSTNEDSWLVDLDLGLLVVADGMGGHNAGEVASALAVQVIRDVFAGSGDIPREALLIHAVQSANERILTAAAEQPAHSGMGTTVVAVVVVDDRAFYTSVGDSRVYLWRGGRLTQLTRDDSWLAETLDGAGEQPQDIGTHPMRHVLTKVVGLRPELDATVSECALAAGDALLLCSDGVHGAVPHELLASMLASQKAVEDVAQNVVRSAMNRGATDNVTAIVARVAR
;
A
#
# COMPACT_ATOMS: atom_id res chain seq x y z
N MET A 1 -9.30 14.71 -13.73
CA MET A 1 -10.45 13.82 -14.08
C MET A 1 -11.17 13.41 -12.79
N PRO A 2 -12.52 13.25 -12.76
CA PRO A 2 -13.20 12.79 -11.55
C PRO A 2 -12.72 11.40 -11.16
N LEU A 3 -12.35 11.25 -9.89
CA LEU A 3 -11.91 10.00 -9.29
C LEU A 3 -12.95 9.57 -8.26
N ALA A 4 -13.38 8.30 -8.32
CA ALA A 4 -14.15 7.67 -7.27
C ALA A 4 -13.23 6.65 -6.58
N ALA A 5 -13.20 6.63 -5.25
CA ALA A 5 -12.41 5.65 -4.52
C ALA A 5 -13.12 5.19 -3.25
N TYR A 6 -12.82 3.96 -2.83
CA TYR A 6 -13.33 3.38 -1.60
C TYR A 6 -12.28 2.45 -0.99
N GLY A 7 -12.08 2.56 0.31
CA GLY A 7 -11.18 1.73 1.09
C GLY A 7 -11.95 0.82 2.05
N VAL A 8 -11.44 -0.36 2.28
CA VAL A 8 -11.98 -1.32 3.23
C VAL A 8 -10.88 -2.15 3.84
N THR A 9 -11.00 -2.44 5.12
CA THR A 9 -10.07 -3.28 5.88
C THR A 9 -10.80 -4.35 6.66
N HIS A 10 -10.14 -5.46 6.90
CA HIS A 10 -10.62 -6.57 7.72
C HIS A 10 -9.46 -7.17 8.52
N GLN A 11 -9.71 -7.46 9.79
CA GLN A 11 -8.70 -8.00 10.72
C GLN A 11 -8.13 -9.37 10.32
N GLY A 12 -8.82 -10.10 9.42
CA GLY A 12 -8.41 -11.44 9.05
C GLY A 12 -8.54 -12.42 10.19
N ARG A 13 -7.50 -13.23 10.41
CA ARG A 13 -7.40 -14.19 11.52
C ARG A 13 -6.47 -13.70 12.64
N ARG A 14 -5.95 -12.49 12.56
CA ARG A 14 -5.12 -11.87 13.58
C ARG A 14 -5.95 -11.45 14.80
N SER A 15 -5.31 -11.25 15.93
CA SER A 15 -5.96 -10.73 17.16
C SER A 15 -6.27 -9.24 17.08
N THR A 16 -5.49 -8.51 16.27
CA THR A 16 -5.59 -7.05 16.06
C THR A 16 -5.55 -6.76 14.57
N ASN A 17 -6.00 -5.59 14.18
CA ASN A 17 -5.81 -5.07 12.82
C ASN A 17 -4.73 -4.01 12.87
N GLU A 18 -3.57 -4.31 12.32
CA GLU A 18 -2.42 -3.42 12.27
C GLU A 18 -2.33 -2.66 10.93
N ASP A 19 -3.25 -2.93 9.98
CA ASP A 19 -3.40 -2.16 8.75
C ASP A 19 -4.07 -0.82 9.01
N SER A 20 -3.61 0.22 8.32
CA SER A 20 -4.24 1.54 8.25
C SER A 20 -4.38 2.00 6.81
N TRP A 21 -5.40 2.81 6.53
CA TRP A 21 -5.64 3.30 5.18
C TRP A 21 -6.28 4.69 5.17
N LEU A 22 -6.18 5.38 4.03
CA LEU A 22 -6.77 6.68 3.78
C LEU A 22 -7.28 6.78 2.34
N VAL A 23 -8.48 7.33 2.19
CA VAL A 23 -9.01 7.88 0.95
C VAL A 23 -9.39 9.33 1.22
N ASP A 24 -8.63 10.27 0.67
CA ASP A 24 -8.90 11.70 0.74
C ASP A 24 -8.99 12.25 -0.69
N LEU A 25 -10.23 12.37 -1.20
CA LEU A 25 -10.48 12.78 -2.59
C LEU A 25 -10.24 14.28 -2.82
N ASP A 26 -10.31 15.11 -1.79
CA ASP A 26 -10.01 16.54 -1.90
C ASP A 26 -8.53 16.78 -2.14
N LEU A 27 -7.68 15.94 -1.53
CA LEU A 27 -6.23 15.92 -1.76
C LEU A 27 -5.83 15.04 -2.95
N GLY A 28 -6.74 14.23 -3.48
CA GLY A 28 -6.45 13.18 -4.47
C GLY A 28 -5.56 12.07 -3.90
N LEU A 29 -5.51 11.89 -2.58
CA LEU A 29 -4.56 11.04 -1.86
C LEU A 29 -5.17 9.72 -1.43
N LEU A 30 -4.47 8.63 -1.73
CA LEU A 30 -4.81 7.27 -1.32
C LEU A 30 -3.58 6.66 -0.63
N VAL A 31 -3.76 6.05 0.54
CA VAL A 31 -2.65 5.44 1.30
C VAL A 31 -3.11 4.11 1.90
N VAL A 32 -2.25 3.09 1.82
CA VAL A 32 -2.34 1.85 2.62
C VAL A 32 -1.02 1.65 3.34
N ALA A 33 -1.10 1.28 4.60
CA ALA A 33 0.03 1.01 5.47
C ALA A 33 -0.25 -0.27 6.25
N ASP A 34 0.65 -1.25 6.18
CA ASP A 34 0.60 -2.52 6.90
C ASP A 34 1.60 -2.48 8.04
N GLY A 35 1.10 -2.45 9.26
CA GLY A 35 1.88 -2.26 10.47
C GLY A 35 2.51 -3.55 10.95
N MET A 36 3.75 -3.45 11.41
CA MET A 36 4.49 -4.55 12.00
C MET A 36 5.12 -4.18 13.33
N GLY A 37 5.07 -5.10 14.29
CA GLY A 37 5.67 -4.91 15.62
C GLY A 37 5.05 -5.83 16.66
N GLY A 38 5.70 -5.95 17.82
CA GLY A 38 5.14 -6.70 18.95
C GLY A 38 4.11 -5.87 19.75
N HIS A 39 3.12 -6.52 20.37
CA HIS A 39 2.19 -5.90 21.33
C HIS A 39 1.48 -4.63 20.83
N ASN A 40 0.77 -4.69 19.72
CA ASN A 40 0.01 -3.58 19.10
C ASN A 40 0.86 -2.40 18.60
N ALA A 41 2.18 -2.54 18.53
CA ALA A 41 3.05 -1.48 18.05
C ALA A 41 2.91 -1.26 16.52
N GLY A 42 2.55 -2.29 15.76
CA GLY A 42 2.26 -2.20 14.33
C GLY A 42 1.07 -1.28 14.02
N GLU A 43 -0.03 -1.40 14.79
CA GLU A 43 -1.21 -0.52 14.66
C GLU A 43 -0.84 0.95 14.85
N VAL A 44 0.04 1.24 15.83
CA VAL A 44 0.51 2.61 16.08
C VAL A 44 1.36 3.12 14.93
N ALA A 45 2.26 2.28 14.38
CA ALA A 45 3.14 2.67 13.29
C ALA A 45 2.36 2.98 12.00
N SER A 46 1.44 2.10 11.61
CA SER A 46 0.62 2.30 10.40
C SER A 46 -0.30 3.51 10.51
N ALA A 47 -0.94 3.71 11.69
CA ALA A 47 -1.80 4.87 11.95
C ALA A 47 -1.01 6.18 11.91
N LEU A 48 0.18 6.24 12.52
CA LEU A 48 1.07 7.39 12.45
C LEU A 48 1.51 7.70 11.01
N ALA A 49 1.87 6.68 10.24
CA ALA A 49 2.27 6.87 8.85
C ALA A 49 1.15 7.53 8.04
N VAL A 50 -0.05 6.98 8.10
CA VAL A 50 -1.22 7.50 7.37
C VAL A 50 -1.54 8.93 7.81
N GLN A 51 -1.53 9.21 9.11
CA GLN A 51 -1.81 10.54 9.66
C GLN A 51 -0.79 11.56 9.18
N VAL A 52 0.52 11.28 9.33
CA VAL A 52 1.58 12.22 8.95
C VAL A 52 1.56 12.50 7.45
N ILE A 53 1.38 11.47 6.63
CA ILE A 53 1.29 11.64 5.16
C ILE A 53 0.12 12.57 4.83
N ARG A 54 -1.06 12.36 5.41
CA ARG A 54 -2.22 13.24 5.21
C ARG A 54 -1.93 14.68 5.64
N ASP A 55 -1.36 14.87 6.82
CA ASP A 55 -1.10 16.20 7.40
C ASP A 55 -0.09 17.00 6.56
N VAL A 56 0.94 16.35 6.02
CA VAL A 56 1.91 16.95 5.09
C VAL A 56 1.19 17.41 3.82
N PHE A 57 0.29 16.60 3.26
CA PHE A 57 -0.48 16.97 2.08
C PHE A 57 -1.48 18.11 2.36
N ALA A 58 -2.14 18.10 3.51
CA ALA A 58 -3.09 19.15 3.90
C ALA A 58 -2.42 20.50 4.18
N GLY A 59 -1.17 20.48 4.67
CA GLY A 59 -0.37 21.69 4.94
C GLY A 59 0.44 22.19 3.75
N SER A 60 0.44 21.47 2.62
CA SER A 60 1.28 21.81 1.46
C SER A 60 0.64 22.91 0.61
N GLY A 61 1.42 23.96 0.30
CA GLY A 61 1.09 24.91 -0.77
C GLY A 61 1.38 24.34 -2.17
N ASP A 62 1.92 25.15 -3.07
CA ASP A 62 2.27 24.80 -4.45
C ASP A 62 3.56 23.96 -4.56
N ILE A 63 3.67 22.90 -3.76
CA ILE A 63 4.81 21.96 -3.83
C ILE A 63 4.51 20.88 -4.89
N PRO A 64 5.47 20.56 -5.79
CA PRO A 64 5.32 19.45 -6.73
C PRO A 64 4.95 18.14 -6.02
N ARG A 65 3.97 17.42 -6.52
CA ARG A 65 3.41 16.23 -5.85
C ARG A 65 4.42 15.10 -5.66
N GLU A 66 5.37 14.97 -6.57
CA GLU A 66 6.50 14.03 -6.45
C GLU A 66 7.36 14.35 -5.21
N ALA A 67 7.83 15.60 -5.10
CA ALA A 67 8.63 16.03 -3.95
C ALA A 67 7.84 15.92 -2.64
N LEU A 68 6.54 16.21 -2.69
CA LEU A 68 5.65 16.14 -1.54
C LEU A 68 5.45 14.70 -1.05
N LEU A 69 5.31 13.72 -1.96
CA LEU A 69 5.22 12.29 -1.59
C LEU A 69 6.50 11.82 -0.90
N ILE A 70 7.68 12.16 -1.44
CA ILE A 70 8.96 11.81 -0.80
C ILE A 70 9.03 12.41 0.60
N HIS A 71 8.75 13.72 0.71
CA HIS A 71 8.78 14.41 1.99
C HIS A 71 7.79 13.82 3.00
N ALA A 72 6.58 13.47 2.57
CA ALA A 72 5.56 12.90 3.44
C ALA A 72 5.97 11.53 4.01
N VAL A 73 6.55 10.66 3.18
CA VAL A 73 7.02 9.35 3.64
C VAL A 73 8.24 9.47 4.56
N GLN A 74 9.16 10.39 4.27
CA GLN A 74 10.29 10.68 5.15
C GLN A 74 9.84 11.25 6.50
N SER A 75 8.88 12.18 6.50
CA SER A 75 8.29 12.72 7.73
C SER A 75 7.58 11.65 8.57
N ALA A 76 6.88 10.71 7.90
CA ALA A 76 6.28 9.56 8.57
C ALA A 76 7.35 8.66 9.20
N ASN A 77 8.46 8.40 8.50
CA ASN A 77 9.59 7.64 9.02
C ASN A 77 10.18 8.27 10.29
N GLU A 78 10.48 9.56 10.26
CA GLU A 78 11.01 10.30 11.40
C GLU A 78 10.05 10.30 12.60
N ARG A 79 8.76 10.46 12.33
CA ARG A 79 7.73 10.48 13.38
C ARG A 79 7.59 9.13 14.07
N ILE A 80 7.63 8.01 13.32
CA ILE A 80 7.58 6.66 13.87
C ILE A 80 8.84 6.36 14.68
N LEU A 81 10.02 6.69 14.18
CA LEU A 81 11.29 6.54 14.92
C LEU A 81 11.27 7.31 16.25
N THR A 82 10.77 8.55 16.24
CA THR A 82 10.64 9.37 17.43
C THR A 82 9.69 8.71 18.45
N ALA A 83 8.51 8.27 18.00
CA ALA A 83 7.53 7.63 18.87
C ALA A 83 8.04 6.29 19.44
N ALA A 84 8.81 5.53 18.67
CA ALA A 84 9.45 4.29 19.13
C ALA A 84 10.54 4.56 20.18
N ALA A 85 11.26 5.67 20.09
CA ALA A 85 12.27 6.08 21.08
C ALA A 85 11.65 6.61 22.38
N GLU A 86 10.49 7.27 22.30
CA GLU A 86 9.77 7.84 23.46
C GLU A 86 9.10 6.76 24.34
N GLN A 87 8.71 5.62 23.77
CA GLN A 87 7.96 4.58 24.48
C GLN A 87 8.56 3.19 24.25
N PRO A 88 9.09 2.53 25.31
CA PRO A 88 9.68 1.19 25.17
C PRO A 88 8.72 0.14 24.59
N ALA A 89 7.41 0.28 24.82
CA ALA A 89 6.38 -0.60 24.27
C ALA A 89 6.28 -0.51 22.71
N HIS A 90 6.76 0.56 22.12
CA HIS A 90 6.77 0.79 20.66
C HIS A 90 8.13 0.46 20.01
N SER A 91 9.08 -0.07 20.79
CA SER A 91 10.41 -0.41 20.30
C SER A 91 10.33 -1.40 19.13
N GLY A 92 10.97 -1.04 18.01
CA GLY A 92 11.00 -1.88 16.81
C GLY A 92 9.70 -1.89 16.00
N MET A 93 8.75 -0.99 16.27
CA MET A 93 7.59 -0.81 15.40
C MET A 93 7.98 -0.23 14.05
N GLY A 94 7.25 -0.63 13.03
CA GLY A 94 7.41 -0.13 11.68
C GLY A 94 6.17 -0.42 10.85
N THR A 95 6.16 0.03 9.62
CA THR A 95 5.04 -0.20 8.71
C THR A 95 5.50 -0.21 7.26
N THR A 96 4.80 -0.93 6.39
CA THR A 96 4.85 -0.68 4.96
C THR A 96 4.11 0.62 4.65
N VAL A 97 4.35 1.19 3.50
CA VAL A 97 3.54 2.30 2.95
C VAL A 97 3.43 2.13 1.44
N VAL A 98 2.22 2.17 0.92
CA VAL A 98 1.96 2.54 -0.48
C VAL A 98 1.08 3.77 -0.49
N ALA A 99 1.50 4.80 -1.24
CA ALA A 99 0.77 6.04 -1.37
C ALA A 99 0.66 6.44 -2.84
N VAL A 100 -0.53 6.90 -3.22
CA VAL A 100 -0.83 7.43 -4.56
C VAL A 100 -1.47 8.80 -4.41
N VAL A 101 -0.98 9.79 -5.16
CA VAL A 101 -1.69 11.05 -5.34
C VAL A 101 -2.06 11.22 -6.81
N VAL A 102 -3.33 11.52 -7.05
CA VAL A 102 -3.89 11.76 -8.39
C VAL A 102 -4.08 13.25 -8.60
N VAL A 103 -3.43 13.78 -9.63
CA VAL A 103 -3.58 15.18 -10.06
C VAL A 103 -3.89 15.17 -11.55
N ASP A 104 -4.99 15.76 -11.94
CA ASP A 104 -5.48 15.82 -13.31
C ASP A 104 -5.59 14.40 -13.94
N ASP A 105 -4.72 14.08 -14.88
CA ASP A 105 -4.63 12.80 -15.58
C ASP A 105 -3.36 12.01 -15.22
N ARG A 106 -2.74 12.29 -14.08
CA ARG A 106 -1.52 11.64 -13.62
C ARG A 106 -1.69 11.07 -12.22
N ALA A 107 -1.14 9.89 -12.01
CA ALA A 107 -0.93 9.31 -10.68
C ALA A 107 0.57 9.30 -10.37
N PHE A 108 0.95 9.93 -9.25
CA PHE A 108 2.27 9.80 -8.65
C PHE A 108 2.16 8.79 -7.53
N TYR A 109 3.09 7.85 -7.45
CA TYR A 109 3.02 6.78 -6.46
C TYR A 109 4.39 6.43 -5.90
N THR A 110 4.38 5.96 -4.67
CA THR A 110 5.56 5.46 -3.94
C THR A 110 5.21 4.21 -3.17
N SER A 111 6.22 3.38 -2.89
CA SER A 111 6.09 2.22 -2.01
C SER A 111 7.33 2.05 -1.14
N VAL A 112 7.12 1.56 0.08
CA VAL A 112 8.13 1.03 1.00
C VAL A 112 7.54 -0.24 1.60
N GLY A 113 8.23 -1.37 1.42
CA GLY A 113 7.76 -2.68 1.84
C GLY A 113 7.12 -3.48 0.70
N ASP A 114 6.17 -4.36 1.01
CA ASP A 114 5.52 -5.29 0.09
C ASP A 114 4.02 -5.06 -0.12
N SER A 115 3.45 -4.00 0.46
CA SER A 115 2.14 -3.51 0.02
C SER A 115 2.24 -3.00 -1.42
N ARG A 116 1.16 -3.17 -2.20
CA ARG A 116 1.25 -3.00 -3.65
C ARG A 116 0.25 -2.01 -4.22
N VAL A 117 0.66 -1.38 -5.33
CA VAL A 117 -0.22 -0.61 -6.23
C VAL A 117 -0.32 -1.33 -7.56
N TYR A 118 -1.56 -1.52 -8.02
CA TYR A 118 -1.86 -2.08 -9.34
C TYR A 118 -2.66 -1.08 -10.17
N LEU A 119 -2.42 -1.10 -11.48
CA LEU A 119 -3.22 -0.43 -12.50
C LEU A 119 -3.94 -1.46 -13.37
N TRP A 120 -5.26 -1.39 -13.42
CA TRP A 120 -6.05 -2.09 -14.42
C TRP A 120 -6.41 -1.13 -15.55
N ARG A 121 -6.04 -1.51 -16.77
CA ARG A 121 -6.31 -0.76 -18.00
C ARG A 121 -6.56 -1.71 -19.16
N GLY A 122 -7.68 -1.53 -19.87
CA GLY A 122 -7.94 -2.24 -21.13
C GLY A 122 -7.90 -3.77 -21.03
N GLY A 123 -8.33 -4.34 -19.89
CA GLY A 123 -8.33 -5.78 -19.64
C GLY A 123 -7.04 -6.33 -19.02
N ARG A 124 -6.02 -5.51 -18.83
CA ARG A 124 -4.74 -5.90 -18.23
C ARG A 124 -4.58 -5.29 -16.84
N LEU A 125 -4.17 -6.11 -15.88
CA LEU A 125 -3.70 -5.69 -14.56
C LEU A 125 -2.16 -5.64 -14.56
N THR A 126 -1.60 -4.53 -14.11
CA THR A 126 -0.16 -4.34 -14.02
C THR A 126 0.18 -3.93 -12.60
N GLN A 127 1.11 -4.61 -11.93
CA GLN A 127 1.70 -4.15 -10.69
C GLN A 127 2.63 -2.98 -11.00
N LEU A 128 2.39 -1.84 -10.37
CA LEU A 128 3.18 -0.61 -10.57
C LEU A 128 4.37 -0.52 -9.62
N THR A 129 4.21 -1.04 -8.40
CA THR A 129 5.24 -1.06 -7.35
C THR A 129 6.05 -2.33 -7.41
N ARG A 130 7.27 -2.27 -6.87
CA ARG A 130 8.11 -3.43 -6.64
C ARG A 130 8.19 -3.67 -5.14
N ASP A 131 8.10 -4.94 -4.73
CA ASP A 131 8.21 -5.29 -3.31
C ASP A 131 9.64 -5.08 -2.80
N ASP A 132 9.80 -4.41 -1.66
CA ASP A 132 11.05 -4.35 -0.91
C ASP A 132 11.13 -5.57 0.02
N SER A 133 11.34 -6.74 -0.57
CA SER A 133 11.50 -8.00 0.13
C SER A 133 12.79 -8.71 -0.28
N TRP A 134 13.36 -9.48 0.65
CA TRP A 134 14.55 -10.28 0.36
C TRP A 134 14.38 -11.16 -0.87
N LEU A 135 13.19 -11.71 -1.05
CA LEU A 135 12.86 -12.54 -2.20
C LEU A 135 12.90 -11.75 -3.51
N ALA A 136 12.27 -10.59 -3.56
CA ALA A 136 12.24 -9.75 -4.76
C ALA A 136 13.65 -9.31 -5.17
N GLU A 137 14.50 -8.95 -4.20
CA GLU A 137 15.90 -8.55 -4.46
C GLU A 137 16.75 -9.73 -4.96
N THR A 138 16.53 -10.94 -4.39
CA THR A 138 17.27 -12.14 -4.79
C THR A 138 16.91 -12.56 -6.22
N LEU A 139 15.64 -12.45 -6.59
CA LEU A 139 15.16 -12.82 -7.93
C LEU A 139 15.72 -11.92 -9.03
N ASP A 140 15.81 -10.62 -8.77
CA ASP A 140 16.41 -9.68 -9.74
C ASP A 140 17.92 -9.95 -9.97
N GLY A 141 18.62 -10.47 -8.96
CA GLY A 141 20.04 -10.80 -9.06
C GLY A 141 20.34 -12.16 -9.73
N ALA A 142 19.40 -13.08 -9.74
CA ALA A 142 19.66 -14.48 -10.11
C ALA A 142 19.34 -14.82 -11.58
N GLY A 143 18.59 -13.98 -12.30
CA GLY A 143 18.23 -14.25 -13.70
C GLY A 143 17.31 -15.46 -13.94
N GLU A 144 17.09 -16.30 -12.93
CA GLU A 144 16.20 -17.46 -12.96
C GLU A 144 15.19 -17.38 -11.81
N GLN A 145 13.94 -17.67 -12.11
CA GLN A 145 12.91 -17.78 -11.06
C GLN A 145 13.05 -19.13 -10.35
N PRO A 146 13.30 -19.18 -9.03
CA PRO A 146 13.26 -20.44 -8.30
C PRO A 146 11.85 -21.06 -8.40
N GLN A 147 11.77 -22.36 -8.64
CA GLN A 147 10.52 -23.07 -8.85
C GLN A 147 9.57 -23.07 -7.64
N ASP A 148 10.05 -22.68 -6.43
CA ASP A 148 9.32 -22.73 -5.16
C ASP A 148 9.23 -21.39 -4.42
N ILE A 149 9.10 -20.27 -5.15
CA ILE A 149 9.01 -18.91 -4.57
C ILE A 149 7.88 -18.80 -3.53
N GLY A 150 6.73 -19.39 -3.82
CA GLY A 150 5.55 -19.31 -2.95
C GLY A 150 5.71 -19.98 -1.58
N THR A 151 6.69 -20.87 -1.42
CA THR A 151 6.94 -21.63 -0.19
C THR A 151 8.24 -21.23 0.53
N HIS A 152 9.00 -20.25 -0.03
CA HIS A 152 10.28 -19.87 0.55
C HIS A 152 10.11 -19.24 1.94
N PRO A 153 10.87 -19.69 2.99
CA PRO A 153 10.74 -19.17 4.35
C PRO A 153 10.95 -17.65 4.47
N MET A 154 11.82 -17.09 3.62
CA MET A 154 12.18 -15.66 3.63
C MET A 154 11.24 -14.77 2.77
N ARG A 155 10.15 -15.31 2.23
CA ARG A 155 9.26 -14.56 1.32
C ARG A 155 8.61 -13.32 1.94
N HIS A 156 8.47 -13.31 3.27
CA HIS A 156 7.89 -12.20 4.05
C HIS A 156 8.93 -11.32 4.74
N VAL A 157 10.24 -11.54 4.46
CA VAL A 157 11.29 -10.71 5.06
C VAL A 157 11.42 -9.43 4.24
N LEU A 158 10.99 -8.32 4.84
CA LEU A 158 11.12 -7.00 4.24
C LEU A 158 12.56 -6.48 4.34
N THR A 159 13.04 -5.83 3.30
CA THR A 159 14.35 -5.17 3.24
C THR A 159 14.24 -3.68 3.55
N LYS A 160 13.07 -3.09 3.31
CA LYS A 160 12.76 -1.71 3.67
C LYS A 160 11.44 -1.62 4.43
N VAL A 161 11.43 -0.83 5.50
CA VAL A 161 10.28 -0.60 6.38
C VAL A 161 10.35 0.83 6.89
N VAL A 162 9.22 1.53 6.89
CA VAL A 162 9.10 2.88 7.46
C VAL A 162 9.12 2.78 8.98
N GLY A 163 9.98 3.58 9.64
CA GLY A 163 10.09 3.64 11.09
C GLY A 163 11.21 2.76 11.70
N LEU A 164 11.99 2.03 10.90
CA LEU A 164 13.07 1.18 11.44
C LEU A 164 14.48 1.78 11.28
N ARG A 165 14.71 2.63 10.30
CA ARG A 165 16.03 3.24 10.05
C ARG A 165 15.88 4.73 9.78
N PRO A 166 16.83 5.57 10.23
CA PRO A 166 16.81 7.01 9.95
C PRO A 166 16.85 7.32 8.45
N GLU A 167 17.67 6.60 7.71
CA GLU A 167 17.78 6.75 6.26
C GLU A 167 16.75 5.86 5.58
N LEU A 168 15.81 6.47 4.89
CA LEU A 168 14.78 5.80 4.09
C LEU A 168 14.90 6.27 2.64
N ASP A 169 15.31 5.34 1.77
CA ASP A 169 15.33 5.56 0.32
C ASP A 169 13.95 5.26 -0.25
N ALA A 170 13.14 6.31 -0.41
CA ALA A 170 11.84 6.26 -1.04
C ALA A 170 11.91 6.92 -2.41
N THR A 171 11.43 6.23 -3.43
CA THR A 171 11.35 6.74 -4.80
C THR A 171 9.91 6.97 -5.20
N VAL A 172 9.67 7.98 -6.05
CA VAL A 172 8.36 8.26 -6.63
C VAL A 172 8.41 7.93 -8.11
N SER A 173 7.39 7.26 -8.56
CA SER A 173 7.13 6.99 -9.97
C SER A 173 5.82 7.64 -10.39
N GLU A 174 5.62 7.80 -11.69
CA GLU A 174 4.38 8.35 -12.24
C GLU A 174 3.82 7.49 -13.35
N CYS A 175 2.50 7.56 -13.52
CA CYS A 175 1.84 7.06 -14.72
C CYS A 175 0.70 7.99 -15.13
N ALA A 176 0.48 8.13 -16.44
CA ALA A 176 -0.71 8.79 -16.95
C ALA A 176 -1.93 7.91 -16.68
N LEU A 177 -3.06 8.52 -16.36
CA LEU A 177 -4.35 7.87 -16.18
C LEU A 177 -5.27 8.19 -17.36
N ALA A 178 -6.14 7.25 -17.70
CA ALA A 178 -7.16 7.39 -18.72
C ALA A 178 -8.55 7.07 -18.14
N ALA A 179 -9.58 7.58 -18.82
CA ALA A 179 -10.96 7.29 -18.45
C ALA A 179 -11.22 5.77 -18.45
N GLY A 180 -11.77 5.27 -17.36
CA GLY A 180 -12.05 3.85 -17.15
C GLY A 180 -10.91 3.03 -16.51
N ASP A 181 -9.75 3.63 -16.25
CA ASP A 181 -8.69 3.00 -15.47
C ASP A 181 -9.15 2.77 -14.03
N ALA A 182 -8.63 1.69 -13.44
CA ALA A 182 -8.80 1.43 -12.02
C ALA A 182 -7.45 1.18 -11.34
N LEU A 183 -7.27 1.78 -10.17
CA LEU A 183 -6.15 1.52 -9.28
C LEU A 183 -6.62 0.61 -8.14
N LEU A 184 -5.74 -0.29 -7.71
CA LEU A 184 -5.89 -1.06 -6.48
C LEU A 184 -4.62 -0.83 -5.64
N LEU A 185 -4.80 -0.33 -4.42
CA LEU A 185 -3.77 -0.35 -3.39
C LEU A 185 -4.15 -1.42 -2.39
N CYS A 186 -3.20 -2.26 -1.96
CA CYS A 186 -3.54 -3.32 -1.00
C CYS A 186 -2.34 -3.76 -0.17
N SER A 187 -2.62 -4.25 1.05
CA SER A 187 -1.67 -4.97 1.89
C SER A 187 -1.45 -6.40 1.38
N ASP A 188 -0.46 -7.09 1.96
CA ASP A 188 -0.06 -8.45 1.58
C ASP A 188 -1.17 -9.49 1.80
N GLY A 189 -2.05 -9.28 2.79
CA GLY A 189 -3.21 -10.14 3.02
C GLY A 189 -4.17 -10.25 1.83
N VAL A 190 -4.15 -9.27 0.92
CA VAL A 190 -4.90 -9.36 -0.34
C VAL A 190 -4.13 -10.17 -1.38
N HIS A 191 -2.94 -9.71 -1.78
CA HIS A 191 -2.21 -10.30 -2.90
C HIS A 191 -1.58 -11.66 -2.56
N GLY A 192 -1.38 -11.95 -1.28
CA GLY A 192 -0.98 -13.27 -0.81
C GLY A 192 -2.08 -14.33 -0.88
N ALA A 193 -3.35 -13.91 -0.87
CA ALA A 193 -4.50 -14.82 -0.89
C ALA A 193 -5.25 -14.84 -2.23
N VAL A 194 -5.30 -13.73 -2.95
CA VAL A 194 -6.09 -13.56 -4.19
C VAL A 194 -5.18 -13.61 -5.41
N PRO A 195 -5.36 -14.58 -6.33
CA PRO A 195 -4.58 -14.66 -7.56
C PRO A 195 -4.72 -13.41 -8.44
N HIS A 196 -3.65 -13.07 -9.15
CA HIS A 196 -3.57 -11.89 -10.02
C HIS A 196 -4.71 -11.82 -11.06
N GLU A 197 -5.03 -12.94 -11.69
CA GLU A 197 -6.10 -13.02 -12.70
C GLU A 197 -7.48 -12.74 -12.09
N LEU A 198 -7.69 -13.14 -10.83
CA LEU A 198 -8.94 -12.88 -10.13
C LEU A 198 -9.04 -11.40 -9.74
N LEU A 199 -7.96 -10.77 -9.26
CA LEU A 199 -7.91 -9.32 -9.04
C LEU A 199 -8.21 -8.57 -10.35
N ALA A 200 -7.61 -8.98 -11.48
CA ALA A 200 -7.87 -8.40 -12.78
C ALA A 200 -9.35 -8.46 -13.17
N SER A 201 -9.99 -9.62 -12.97
CA SER A 201 -11.42 -9.81 -13.26
C SER A 201 -12.34 -8.97 -12.39
N MET A 202 -11.99 -8.79 -11.10
CA MET A 202 -12.75 -7.94 -10.18
C MET A 202 -12.66 -6.46 -10.57
N LEU A 203 -11.47 -5.98 -10.92
CA LEU A 203 -11.24 -4.59 -11.33
C LEU A 203 -11.86 -4.27 -12.71
N ALA A 204 -12.01 -5.27 -13.57
CA ALA A 204 -12.71 -5.15 -14.85
C ALA A 204 -14.23 -4.88 -14.68
N SER A 205 -14.78 -5.19 -13.50
CA SER A 205 -16.20 -5.00 -13.20
C SER A 205 -16.58 -3.53 -13.29
N GLN A 206 -17.75 -3.23 -13.86
CA GLN A 206 -18.32 -1.87 -13.92
C GLN A 206 -19.17 -1.51 -12.68
N LYS A 207 -19.12 -2.35 -11.61
CA LYS A 207 -19.78 -2.08 -10.33
C LYS A 207 -19.16 -0.86 -9.65
N ALA A 208 -19.85 -0.31 -8.65
CA ALA A 208 -19.33 0.75 -7.81
C ALA A 208 -17.99 0.33 -7.17
N VAL A 209 -17.08 1.28 -6.96
CA VAL A 209 -15.76 1.01 -6.36
C VAL A 209 -15.87 0.38 -4.98
N GLU A 210 -16.91 0.74 -4.23
CA GLU A 210 -17.26 0.15 -2.94
C GLU A 210 -17.51 -1.36 -3.06
N ASP A 211 -18.37 -1.78 -4.00
CA ASP A 211 -18.69 -3.20 -4.22
C ASP A 211 -17.43 -3.98 -4.64
N VAL A 212 -16.58 -3.36 -5.46
CA VAL A 212 -15.34 -4.00 -5.93
C VAL A 212 -14.36 -4.16 -4.78
N ALA A 213 -14.12 -3.13 -3.97
CA ALA A 213 -13.23 -3.18 -2.82
C ALA A 213 -13.68 -4.23 -1.80
N GLN A 214 -14.98 -4.23 -1.46
CA GLN A 214 -15.57 -5.23 -0.56
C GLN A 214 -15.43 -6.66 -1.12
N ASN A 215 -15.58 -6.84 -2.44
CA ASN A 215 -15.40 -8.15 -3.07
C ASN A 215 -13.95 -8.62 -3.05
N VAL A 216 -12.98 -7.73 -3.20
CA VAL A 216 -11.55 -8.03 -3.08
C VAL A 216 -11.24 -8.57 -1.68
N VAL A 217 -11.62 -7.83 -0.63
CA VAL A 217 -11.39 -8.24 0.76
C VAL A 217 -12.13 -9.54 1.09
N ARG A 218 -13.41 -9.65 0.71
CA ARG A 218 -14.20 -10.88 0.90
C ARG A 218 -13.57 -12.08 0.21
N SER A 219 -13.02 -11.89 -0.99
CA SER A 219 -12.33 -12.96 -1.72
C SER A 219 -11.09 -13.43 -1.00
N ALA A 220 -10.28 -12.51 -0.45
CA ALA A 220 -9.12 -12.85 0.35
C ALA A 220 -9.51 -13.67 1.59
N MET A 221 -10.53 -13.22 2.31
CA MET A 221 -11.06 -13.92 3.48
C MET A 221 -11.56 -15.33 3.15
N ASN A 222 -12.36 -15.49 2.09
CA ASN A 222 -12.90 -16.78 1.64
C ASN A 222 -11.81 -17.75 1.18
N ARG A 223 -10.65 -17.23 0.74
CA ARG A 223 -9.47 -18.01 0.35
C ARG A 223 -8.54 -18.31 1.51
N GLY A 224 -8.92 -17.90 2.72
CA GLY A 224 -8.20 -18.24 3.94
C GLY A 224 -7.05 -17.31 4.25
N ALA A 225 -7.13 -16.02 3.86
CA ALA A 225 -6.19 -15.02 4.32
C ALA A 225 -6.00 -15.12 5.83
N THR A 226 -4.73 -15.19 6.26
CA THR A 226 -4.35 -15.34 7.67
C THR A 226 -3.97 -14.01 8.30
N ASP A 227 -3.67 -13.01 7.46
CA ASP A 227 -3.27 -11.67 7.87
C ASP A 227 -4.41 -10.66 7.85
N ASN A 228 -4.12 -9.42 8.29
CA ASN A 228 -4.96 -8.27 8.04
C ASN A 228 -5.12 -8.07 6.53
N VAL A 229 -6.28 -7.62 6.09
CA VAL A 229 -6.63 -7.54 4.67
C VAL A 229 -7.19 -6.16 4.37
N THR A 230 -6.42 -5.34 3.67
CA THR A 230 -6.80 -3.96 3.33
C THR A 230 -6.70 -3.72 1.83
N ALA A 231 -7.73 -3.10 1.28
CA ALA A 231 -7.80 -2.72 -0.13
C ALA A 231 -8.44 -1.34 -0.31
N ILE A 232 -7.86 -0.53 -1.18
CA ILE A 232 -8.47 0.67 -1.74
C ILE A 232 -8.65 0.43 -3.24
N VAL A 233 -9.86 0.61 -3.74
CA VAL A 233 -10.14 0.63 -5.18
C VAL A 233 -10.49 2.05 -5.58
N ALA A 234 -9.78 2.57 -6.58
CA ALA A 234 -10.08 3.87 -7.17
C ALA A 234 -10.33 3.71 -8.68
N ARG A 235 -11.26 4.50 -9.23
CA ARG A 235 -11.61 4.46 -10.65
C ARG A 235 -11.70 5.86 -11.22
N VAL A 236 -11.06 6.04 -12.38
CA VAL A 236 -11.19 7.26 -13.18
C VAL A 236 -12.52 7.22 -13.93
N ALA A 237 -13.35 8.25 -13.74
CA ALA A 237 -14.63 8.35 -14.45
C ALA A 237 -14.44 8.36 -15.98
N ARG A 238 -15.41 7.80 -16.68
CA ARG A 238 -15.48 7.82 -18.16
C ARG A 238 -15.96 9.13 -18.71
#